data_6c5f150f91fcb72418413089237d777e
#
_entry.id   6c5f150f91fcb72418413089237d777e
#
_cell.length_a   1.000
_cell.length_b   1.000
_cell.length_c   1.000
_cell.angle_alpha   90.00
_cell.angle_beta   90.00
_cell.angle_gamma   90.00
#
_symmetry.space_group_name_H-M   'P 1'
#
loop_
_entity.id
_entity.type
_entity.pdbx_description
1 polymer ?
#
loop_
_entity_poly.entity_id
_entity_poly.type
_entity_poly.pdbx_seq_one_letter_code
_entity_poly.pdbx_strand_id
1 'polypeptide(L)' 'MIGLVGQSLTPIAPDAPGRVSVHGEIWQAVAHAPVAEGARVRVTAVHGLTLTVRHE' A
#
# COMPACT_ATOMS: atom_id res chain seq x y z
N MET A 1 -1.80 1.03 12.69
CA MET A 1 -1.92 0.73 11.24
C MET A 1 -0.76 -0.12 10.75
N ILE A 2 0.44 0.05 11.28
CA ILE A 2 1.58 -0.80 10.91
C ILE A 2 1.27 -2.26 11.21
N GLY A 3 1.59 -3.14 10.26
CA GLY A 3 1.34 -4.57 10.39
C GLY A 3 -0.01 -5.04 9.84
N LEU A 4 -0.91 -4.12 9.51
CA LEU A 4 -2.18 -4.50 8.91
C LEU A 4 -1.98 -4.92 7.46
N VAL A 5 -2.85 -5.81 7.01
CA VAL A 5 -2.84 -6.31 5.64
C VAL A 5 -3.99 -5.68 4.88
N GLY A 6 -3.70 -5.22 3.68
CA GLY A 6 -4.71 -4.65 2.80
C GLY A 6 -4.53 -5.17 1.39
N GLN A 7 -5.21 -4.51 0.45
CA GLN A 7 -5.17 -4.91 -0.95
C GLN A 7 -4.84 -3.69 -1.81
N SER A 8 -3.94 -3.88 -2.76
CA SER A 8 -3.60 -2.83 -3.71
C SER A 8 -4.74 -2.63 -4.69
N LEU A 9 -5.19 -1.37 -4.83
CA LEU A 9 -6.28 -1.03 -5.74
C LEU A 9 -5.74 -0.60 -7.11
N THR A 10 -4.49 -0.13 -7.15
CA THR A 10 -3.82 0.27 -8.39
C THR A 10 -2.40 -0.25 -8.34
N PRO A 11 -1.71 -0.37 -9.50
CA PRO A 11 -0.28 -0.71 -9.46
C PRO A 11 0.50 0.35 -8.69
N ILE A 12 1.49 -0.09 -7.92
CA ILE A 12 2.36 0.79 -7.15
C ILE A 12 3.80 0.51 -7.58
N ALA A 13 4.57 1.56 -7.80
CA ALA A 13 5.98 1.43 -8.14
C ALA A 13 6.79 2.34 -7.23
N PRO A 14 8.13 2.11 -7.11
CA PRO A 14 8.95 2.93 -6.21
C PRO A 14 8.90 4.43 -6.51
N ASP A 15 8.66 4.79 -7.76
CA ASP A 15 8.56 6.20 -8.18
C ASP A 15 7.13 6.61 -8.52
N ALA A 16 6.13 5.74 -8.29
CA ALA A 16 4.74 6.00 -8.66
C ALA A 16 3.82 5.52 -7.54
N PRO A 17 3.37 6.42 -6.67
CA PRO A 17 2.44 6.06 -5.61
C PRO A 17 1.14 5.48 -6.19
N GLY A 18 0.50 4.65 -5.40
CA GLY A 18 -0.79 4.09 -5.74
C GLY A 18 -1.75 4.16 -4.56
N ARG A 19 -2.80 3.35 -4.62
CA ARG A 19 -3.82 3.31 -3.59
C ARG A 19 -4.02 1.90 -3.10
N VAL A 20 -4.31 1.79 -1.80
CA VAL A 20 -4.58 0.52 -1.16
C VAL A 20 -5.86 0.62 -0.35
N SER A 21 -6.54 -0.50 -0.20
CA SER A 21 -7.69 -0.62 0.68
C SER A 21 -7.23 -1.34 1.94
N VAL A 22 -7.44 -0.70 3.09
CA VAL A 22 -7.12 -1.30 4.40
C VAL A 22 -8.33 -1.10 5.29
N HIS A 23 -8.91 -2.18 5.77
CA HIS A 23 -10.07 -2.15 6.65
C HIS A 23 -11.22 -1.30 6.11
N GLY A 24 -11.47 -1.40 4.80
CA GLY A 24 -12.57 -0.68 4.16
C GLY A 24 -12.28 0.77 3.86
N GLU A 25 -11.07 1.25 4.14
CA GLU A 25 -10.67 2.61 3.85
C GLU A 25 -9.63 2.63 2.74
N ILE A 26 -9.65 3.68 1.92
CA ILE A 26 -8.71 3.84 0.82
C ILE A 26 -7.63 4.81 1.25
N TRP A 27 -6.37 4.39 1.08
CA TRP A 27 -5.20 5.18 1.46
C TRP A 27 -4.27 5.31 0.28
N GLN A 28 -3.57 6.46 0.20
CA GLN A 28 -2.44 6.59 -0.70
C GLN A 28 -1.29 5.76 -0.14
N ALA A 29 -0.57 5.07 -1.02
CA ALA A 29 0.50 4.18 -0.60
C ALA A 29 1.71 4.29 -1.51
N VAL A 30 2.87 4.05 -0.92
CA VAL A 30 4.14 3.95 -1.63
C VAL A 30 4.77 2.60 -1.29
N ALA A 31 5.65 2.12 -2.16
CA ALA A 31 6.33 0.85 -1.96
C ALA A 31 7.75 0.96 -2.49
N HIS A 32 8.65 0.13 -1.95
CA HIS A 32 10.05 0.11 -2.39
C HIS A 32 10.26 -0.82 -3.58
N ALA A 33 9.29 -1.64 -3.91
CA ALA A 33 9.33 -2.55 -5.04
C ALA A 33 7.97 -2.52 -5.74
N PRO A 34 7.89 -2.89 -7.02
CA PRO A 34 6.61 -2.87 -7.73
C PRO A 34 5.58 -3.78 -7.08
N VAL A 35 4.34 -3.29 -7.01
CA VAL A 35 3.21 -4.04 -6.48
C VAL A 35 2.12 -4.02 -7.55
N ALA A 36 1.62 -5.19 -7.90
CA ALA A 36 0.57 -5.31 -8.91
C ALA A 36 -0.78 -4.92 -8.32
N GLU A 37 -1.68 -4.48 -9.18
CA GLU A 37 -3.07 -4.24 -8.81
C GLU A 37 -3.69 -5.54 -8.28
N GLY A 38 -4.44 -5.44 -7.19
CA GLY A 38 -5.09 -6.59 -6.58
C GLY A 38 -4.22 -7.41 -5.67
N ALA A 39 -2.94 -7.07 -5.54
CA ALA A 39 -2.02 -7.82 -4.70
C ALA A 39 -2.28 -7.52 -3.22
N ARG A 40 -2.04 -8.53 -2.38
CA ARG A 40 -2.11 -8.34 -0.94
C ARG A 40 -0.84 -7.65 -0.46
N VAL A 41 -1.02 -6.63 0.36
CA VAL A 41 0.10 -5.82 0.84
C VAL A 41 0.03 -5.71 2.36
N ARG A 42 1.20 -5.49 2.98
CA ARG A 42 1.30 -5.25 4.41
C ARG A 42 1.82 -3.84 4.63
N VAL A 43 1.19 -3.12 5.56
CA VAL A 43 1.61 -1.78 5.93
C VAL A 43 2.85 -1.88 6.81
N THR A 44 3.94 -1.22 6.40
CA THR A 44 5.20 -1.24 7.14
C THR A 44 5.53 0.09 7.81
N ALA A 45 4.91 1.19 7.34
CA ALA A 45 5.12 2.50 7.95
C ALA A 45 3.96 3.41 7.59
N VAL A 46 3.78 4.46 8.36
CA VAL A 46 2.76 5.48 8.14
C VAL A 46 3.42 6.84 8.20
N HIS A 47 3.20 7.65 7.16
CA HIS A 47 3.72 9.02 7.07
C HIS A 47 2.55 9.95 6.74
N GLY A 48 1.98 10.58 7.78
CA GLY A 48 0.79 11.39 7.60
C GLY A 48 -0.36 10.55 7.09
N LEU A 49 -0.84 10.86 5.89
CA LEU A 49 -1.94 10.12 5.25
C LEU A 49 -1.45 9.14 4.19
N THR A 50 -0.14 8.92 4.10
CA THR A 50 0.46 8.01 3.13
C THR A 50 1.02 6.80 3.86
N LEU A 51 0.68 5.61 3.37
CA LEU A 51 1.18 4.36 3.93
C LEU A 51 2.36 3.87 3.10
N THR A 52 3.35 3.29 3.77
CA THR A 52 4.38 2.52 3.10
C THR A 52 3.97 1.05 3.20
N VAL A 53 3.90 0.39 2.06
CA VAL A 53 3.46 -1.00 2.01
C VAL A 53 4.47 -1.85 1.27
N ARG A 54 4.37 -3.16 1.47
CA ARG A 54 5.14 -4.13 0.70
C ARG A 54 4.23 -5.27 0.29
N HIS A 55 4.59 -5.95 -0.79
CA HIS A 55 3.88 -7.16 -1.22
C HIS A 55 4.02 -8.21 -0.12
N GLU A 56 2.91 -8.81 0.24
CA GLU A 56 2.90 -9.85 1.27
C GLU A 56 3.31 -11.22 0.76
#